data_30db91eebbc71cdf555409a4511129b0
#
_entry.id   30db91eebbc71cdf555409a4511129b0
#
_cell.length_a   1.000
_cell.length_b   1.000
_cell.length_c   1.000
_cell.angle_alpha   90.00
_cell.angle_beta   90.00
_cell.angle_gamma   90.00
#
_symmetry.space_group_name_H-M   'P 1'
#
loop_
_entity.id
_entity.type
_entity.pdbx_description
1 polymer ?
#
loop_
_entity_poly.entity_id
_entity_poly.type
_entity_poly.pdbx_seq_one_letter_code
_entity_poly.pdbx_strand_id
1 'polypeptide(L)'
;MSSKINLQTCEYACKSSIFQDNQLIYHIKTMKKKSLKKVTSAVLVAAMSMGLLAGCGGSKSSEEAKTDADGATVIKFGIHVANPKKQETVTYNIVQGFNKENKGKYKVEFVAADTEAHSKNMKLAAQDGSLPEIVHLDSAEAPEYNEAGYLLDMSDFLKENKDIDDALDGMEDAFNDGKVQYGLPYQGNVQGFFYNKDLFDKAGIAYPTDDTTYDEFLDMIAKLKDSGVTPIAIGSKNSGYSMWEFNEFFSRYGWGDNEKSYTGDKAKYSNDDMNACFEKIKGLADAGAFPENMATIEYFDAKQLFNEGKAAMFGTGQWDCAEFDKNIGEHIGFWWGPKFEDSSYEQNIAMKVPAAPMVVSSAVKDNDKAKEAVYAFLKYYYGEEAAKISYEGSIFPATNYDGIAATDSQYAMNAMITALGNGWKTPKAAPDQTVTPAVQKAMYDAIFGVMQGTYSPKDALKNMDSAAAN
;
A
#
# COMPACT_ATOMS: atom_id res chain seq x y z
N MET A 1 -21.86 24.08 58.14
CA MET A 1 -23.14 24.05 57.39
C MET A 1 -23.09 22.95 56.39
N SER A 2 -23.80 21.89 56.61
CA SER A 2 -23.82 20.64 55.86
C SER A 2 -24.82 20.73 54.72
N SER A 3 -24.42 20.49 53.48
CA SER A 3 -25.35 20.30 52.37
C SER A 3 -25.46 18.83 52.00
N LYS A 4 -26.62 18.29 52.31
CA LYS A 4 -27.07 16.96 51.91
C LYS A 4 -27.26 16.93 50.38
N ILE A 5 -26.51 16.12 49.67
CA ILE A 5 -26.76 15.77 48.26
C ILE A 5 -27.80 14.68 48.19
N ASN A 6 -28.82 14.89 47.42
CA ASN A 6 -30.08 14.15 47.36
C ASN A 6 -29.88 12.81 46.62
N LEU A 7 -30.06 11.71 47.34
CA LEU A 7 -29.91 10.32 46.83
C LEU A 7 -31.07 9.86 45.90
N GLN A 8 -32.06 10.69 45.64
CA GLN A 8 -33.23 10.33 44.81
C GLN A 8 -33.00 10.42 43.29
N THR A 9 -31.97 11.13 42.81
CA THR A 9 -31.67 11.25 41.38
C THR A 9 -30.89 10.10 40.81
N CYS A 10 -30.21 9.31 41.60
CA CYS A 10 -29.46 8.12 41.14
C CYS A 10 -30.31 6.85 40.92
N GLU A 11 -31.44 6.73 41.62
CA GLU A 11 -32.31 5.55 41.49
C GLU A 11 -33.19 5.58 40.22
N TYR A 12 -33.50 6.76 39.68
CA TYR A 12 -34.27 6.88 38.43
C TYR A 12 -33.45 6.62 37.17
N ALA A 13 -32.17 6.97 37.14
CA ALA A 13 -31.27 6.70 36.01
C ALA A 13 -30.93 5.19 35.88
N CYS A 14 -30.81 4.48 36.99
CA CYS A 14 -30.49 3.04 36.97
C CYS A 14 -31.68 2.15 36.57
N LYS A 15 -32.92 2.58 36.84
CA LYS A 15 -34.12 1.82 36.45
C LYS A 15 -34.51 2.00 34.98
N SER A 16 -34.13 3.11 34.34
CA SER A 16 -34.42 3.35 32.91
C SER A 16 -33.47 2.58 31.97
N SER A 17 -32.21 2.34 32.35
CA SER A 17 -31.26 1.58 31.53
C SER A 17 -31.56 0.08 31.53
N ILE A 18 -32.01 -0.48 32.69
CA ILE A 18 -32.39 -1.92 32.81
C ILE A 18 -33.68 -2.25 32.04
N PHE A 19 -34.56 -1.25 31.83
CA PHE A 19 -35.81 -1.46 31.07
C PHE A 19 -35.59 -1.41 29.57
N GLN A 20 -34.61 -0.63 29.08
CA GLN A 20 -34.23 -0.61 27.66
C GLN A 20 -33.48 -1.86 27.22
N ASP A 21 -32.58 -2.39 28.07
CA ASP A 21 -31.84 -3.62 27.74
C ASP A 21 -32.75 -4.86 27.74
N ASN A 22 -33.78 -4.94 28.58
CA ASN A 22 -34.74 -6.02 28.54
C ASN A 22 -35.69 -5.99 27.34
N GLN A 23 -36.02 -4.82 26.82
CA GLN A 23 -36.81 -4.68 25.58
C GLN A 23 -35.98 -5.10 24.33
N LEU A 24 -34.68 -4.78 24.30
CA LEU A 24 -33.78 -5.15 23.22
C LEU A 24 -33.52 -6.66 23.18
N ILE A 25 -33.33 -7.28 24.33
CA ILE A 25 -33.14 -8.75 24.47
C ILE A 25 -34.42 -9.51 24.07
N TYR A 26 -35.61 -8.97 24.37
CA TYR A 26 -36.86 -9.58 23.97
C TYR A 26 -37.11 -9.48 22.46
N HIS A 27 -36.73 -8.38 21.84
CA HIS A 27 -36.83 -8.20 20.37
C HIS A 27 -35.84 -9.11 19.61
N ILE A 28 -34.62 -9.27 20.10
CA ILE A 28 -33.60 -10.15 19.50
C ILE A 28 -34.00 -11.63 19.63
N LYS A 29 -34.61 -12.06 20.76
CA LYS A 29 -35.10 -13.43 20.93
C LYS A 29 -36.32 -13.77 20.09
N THR A 30 -37.21 -12.80 19.80
CA THR A 30 -38.38 -13.00 18.92
C THR A 30 -38.03 -12.99 17.43
N MET A 31 -37.01 -12.22 17.02
CA MET A 31 -36.54 -12.25 15.63
C MET A 31 -35.77 -13.55 15.29
N LYS A 32 -34.97 -14.10 16.22
CA LYS A 32 -34.30 -15.40 16.01
C LYS A 32 -35.25 -16.60 15.88
N LYS A 33 -36.45 -16.56 16.47
CA LYS A 33 -37.43 -17.66 16.36
C LYS A 33 -38.28 -17.62 15.08
N LYS A 34 -38.37 -16.47 14.38
CA LYS A 34 -39.14 -16.35 13.13
C LYS A 34 -38.31 -16.58 11.86
N SER A 35 -36.98 -16.42 11.92
CA SER A 35 -36.10 -16.61 10.76
C SER A 35 -35.59 -18.06 10.60
N LEU A 36 -35.58 -18.86 11.67
CA LEU A 36 -35.04 -20.22 11.64
C LEU A 36 -35.99 -21.26 11.00
N LYS A 37 -37.28 -20.93 10.74
CA LYS A 37 -38.26 -21.84 10.10
C LYS A 37 -38.47 -21.64 8.60
N LYS A 38 -37.79 -20.64 7.99
CA LYS A 38 -37.92 -20.39 6.51
C LYS A 38 -36.62 -20.57 5.73
N VAL A 39 -35.45 -20.79 6.40
CA VAL A 39 -34.14 -20.97 5.74
C VAL A 39 -33.75 -22.45 5.62
N THR A 40 -34.38 -23.35 6.38
CA THR A 40 -34.07 -24.79 6.33
C THR A 40 -34.73 -25.57 5.17
N SER A 41 -35.57 -24.95 4.37
CA SER A 41 -36.21 -25.65 3.22
C SER A 41 -35.67 -25.26 1.84
N ALA A 42 -34.78 -24.25 1.74
CA ALA A 42 -34.26 -23.78 0.44
C ALA A 42 -32.79 -24.16 0.19
N VAL A 43 -32.04 -24.64 1.20
CA VAL A 43 -30.63 -25.00 1.08
C VAL A 43 -30.41 -26.50 0.82
N LEU A 44 -31.43 -27.34 0.96
CA LEU A 44 -31.28 -28.80 0.79
C LEU A 44 -31.62 -29.33 -0.60
N VAL A 45 -31.98 -28.47 -1.58
CA VAL A 45 -32.29 -28.90 -2.96
C VAL A 45 -31.21 -28.54 -3.98
N ALA A 46 -30.22 -27.70 -3.61
CA ALA A 46 -29.14 -27.32 -4.55
C ALA A 46 -27.82 -28.13 -4.37
N ALA A 47 -27.79 -29.09 -3.42
CA ALA A 47 -26.57 -29.87 -3.12
C ALA A 47 -26.59 -31.33 -3.59
N MET A 48 -27.57 -31.77 -4.40
CA MET A 48 -27.70 -33.16 -4.83
C MET A 48 -27.78 -33.37 -6.37
N SER A 49 -27.03 -32.60 -7.14
CA SER A 49 -26.93 -32.86 -8.57
C SER A 49 -25.51 -32.70 -9.15
N MET A 50 -24.44 -32.99 -8.37
CA MET A 50 -23.11 -33.22 -8.92
C MET A 50 -22.38 -34.27 -8.07
N GLY A 51 -22.71 -35.51 -8.30
CA GLY A 51 -21.94 -36.63 -7.79
C GLY A 51 -22.25 -37.84 -8.67
N LEU A 52 -21.25 -38.25 -9.38
CA LEU A 52 -20.99 -39.57 -9.96
C LEU A 52 -20.43 -39.46 -11.39
N LEU A 53 -19.13 -39.27 -11.43
CA LEU A 53 -18.27 -39.92 -12.43
C LEU A 53 -16.85 -39.99 -11.83
N ALA A 54 -16.66 -40.98 -10.94
CA ALA A 54 -15.34 -41.41 -10.55
C ALA A 54 -14.85 -42.36 -11.65
N GLY A 55 -13.95 -41.89 -12.50
CA GLY A 55 -13.18 -42.65 -13.46
C GLY A 55 -11.69 -42.53 -13.11
N CYS A 56 -11.09 -43.58 -12.62
CA CYS A 56 -9.66 -43.76 -12.40
C CYS A 56 -8.87 -43.55 -13.72
N GLY A 57 -7.82 -42.70 -13.69
CA GLY A 57 -6.86 -42.59 -14.79
C GLY A 57 -5.98 -41.38 -14.58
N GLY A 58 -4.75 -41.56 -14.06
CA GLY A 58 -3.79 -40.48 -13.90
C GLY A 58 -3.42 -39.86 -15.24
N SER A 59 -3.73 -38.60 -15.38
CA SER A 59 -3.14 -37.64 -16.32
C SER A 59 -3.33 -36.28 -15.69
N LYS A 60 -2.26 -35.49 -15.50
CA LYS A 60 -2.34 -34.08 -15.22
C LYS A 60 -3.12 -33.44 -16.39
N SER A 61 -4.42 -33.25 -16.24
CA SER A 61 -5.20 -32.44 -17.17
C SER A 61 -4.89 -30.97 -16.82
N SER A 62 -4.20 -30.25 -17.71
CA SER A 62 -4.26 -28.81 -17.78
C SER A 62 -5.75 -28.42 -17.77
N GLU A 63 -6.24 -27.72 -16.74
CA GLU A 63 -7.58 -27.17 -16.78
C GLU A 63 -7.66 -26.22 -17.99
N GLU A 64 -8.59 -26.50 -18.92
CA GLU A 64 -8.84 -25.57 -20.03
C GLU A 64 -9.24 -24.20 -19.46
N ALA A 65 -8.71 -23.13 -20.07
CA ALA A 65 -9.08 -21.77 -19.70
C ALA A 65 -10.60 -21.61 -19.76
N LYS A 66 -11.18 -21.05 -18.68
CA LYS A 66 -12.62 -20.83 -18.61
C LYS A 66 -13.04 -19.83 -19.68
N THR A 67 -14.15 -20.11 -20.38
CA THR A 67 -14.77 -19.18 -21.32
C THR A 67 -16.05 -18.63 -20.72
N ASP A 68 -16.36 -17.36 -20.98
CA ASP A 68 -17.62 -16.75 -20.59
C ASP A 68 -18.74 -17.10 -21.62
N ALA A 69 -19.93 -16.55 -21.37
CA ALA A 69 -21.12 -16.79 -22.24
C ALA A 69 -20.93 -16.24 -23.67
N ASP A 70 -20.07 -15.26 -23.86
CA ASP A 70 -19.76 -14.64 -25.17
C ASP A 70 -18.55 -15.33 -25.86
N GLY A 71 -17.98 -16.39 -25.26
CA GLY A 71 -16.87 -17.17 -25.79
C GLY A 71 -15.48 -16.59 -25.49
N ALA A 72 -15.38 -15.53 -24.68
CA ALA A 72 -14.11 -14.94 -24.31
C ALA A 72 -13.33 -15.83 -23.32
N THR A 73 -12.02 -15.97 -23.50
CA THR A 73 -11.14 -16.56 -22.50
C THR A 73 -11.09 -15.66 -21.28
N VAL A 74 -11.49 -16.19 -20.11
CA VAL A 74 -11.51 -15.45 -18.84
C VAL A 74 -10.23 -15.73 -18.07
N ILE A 75 -9.53 -14.68 -17.67
CA ILE A 75 -8.40 -14.70 -16.73
C ILE A 75 -8.76 -13.93 -15.47
N LYS A 76 -8.22 -14.34 -14.34
CA LYS A 76 -8.46 -13.73 -13.03
C LYS A 76 -7.30 -12.87 -12.62
N PHE A 77 -7.62 -11.73 -12.02
CA PHE A 77 -6.64 -10.83 -11.42
C PHE A 77 -6.89 -10.70 -9.91
N GLY A 78 -6.01 -11.29 -9.11
CA GLY A 78 -6.02 -11.19 -7.66
C GLY A 78 -5.54 -9.81 -7.21
N ILE A 79 -6.39 -9.06 -6.49
CA ILE A 79 -6.09 -7.69 -6.07
C ILE A 79 -6.38 -7.47 -4.58
N HIS A 80 -5.52 -6.71 -3.92
CA HIS A 80 -5.41 -6.48 -2.47
C HIS A 80 -6.45 -5.51 -1.87
N VAL A 81 -7.49 -5.15 -2.61
CA VAL A 81 -8.57 -4.28 -2.13
C VAL A 81 -9.93 -4.97 -2.29
N ALA A 82 -10.83 -4.77 -1.33
CA ALA A 82 -12.14 -5.42 -1.33
C ALA A 82 -13.09 -4.86 -2.42
N ASN A 83 -12.90 -3.60 -2.82
CA ASN A 83 -13.70 -2.94 -3.85
C ASN A 83 -12.84 -2.18 -4.85
N PRO A 84 -12.33 -2.86 -5.90
CA PRO A 84 -11.44 -2.23 -6.88
C PRO A 84 -12.01 -0.96 -7.53
N LYS A 85 -13.30 -0.95 -7.83
CA LYS A 85 -13.98 0.22 -8.43
C LYS A 85 -13.88 1.48 -7.58
N LYS A 86 -13.76 1.35 -6.24
CA LYS A 86 -13.72 2.49 -5.31
C LYS A 86 -12.33 2.78 -4.78
N GLN A 87 -11.52 1.74 -4.60
CA GLN A 87 -10.24 1.80 -3.89
C GLN A 87 -9.04 1.78 -4.84
N GLU A 88 -9.21 1.16 -6.03
CA GLU A 88 -8.20 1.07 -7.09
C GLU A 88 -8.83 1.47 -8.44
N THR A 89 -9.41 2.67 -8.48
CA THR A 89 -10.21 3.16 -9.61
C THR A 89 -9.44 3.14 -10.93
N VAL A 90 -8.14 3.46 -10.90
CA VAL A 90 -7.27 3.46 -12.08
C VAL A 90 -7.14 2.05 -12.65
N THR A 91 -6.72 1.08 -11.84
CA THR A 91 -6.62 -0.33 -12.25
C THR A 91 -7.96 -0.89 -12.70
N TYR A 92 -9.04 -0.52 -12.00
CA TYR A 92 -10.39 -0.89 -12.42
C TYR A 92 -10.69 -0.35 -13.83
N ASN A 93 -10.40 0.91 -14.12
CA ASN A 93 -10.65 1.52 -15.43
C ASN A 93 -9.77 0.89 -16.53
N ILE A 94 -8.51 0.57 -16.26
CA ILE A 94 -7.63 -0.14 -17.18
C ILE A 94 -8.24 -1.51 -17.53
N VAL A 95 -8.69 -2.29 -16.56
CA VAL A 95 -9.33 -3.59 -16.78
C VAL A 95 -10.64 -3.43 -17.57
N GLN A 96 -11.46 -2.40 -17.30
CA GLN A 96 -12.68 -2.17 -18.07
C GLN A 96 -12.38 -1.76 -19.52
N GLY A 97 -11.32 -0.94 -19.76
CA GLY A 97 -10.84 -0.59 -21.09
C GLY A 97 -10.43 -1.84 -21.88
N PHE A 98 -9.57 -2.66 -21.29
CA PHE A 98 -9.15 -3.94 -21.89
C PHE A 98 -10.34 -4.84 -22.21
N ASN A 99 -11.26 -5.04 -21.28
CA ASN A 99 -12.44 -5.90 -21.46
C ASN A 99 -13.37 -5.39 -22.57
N LYS A 100 -13.48 -4.07 -22.73
CA LYS A 100 -14.27 -3.45 -23.80
C LYS A 100 -13.63 -3.68 -25.17
N GLU A 101 -12.33 -3.48 -25.29
CA GLU A 101 -11.59 -3.65 -26.55
C GLU A 101 -11.49 -5.11 -26.99
N ASN A 102 -11.41 -6.03 -26.04
CA ASN A 102 -11.24 -7.46 -26.29
C ASN A 102 -12.54 -8.26 -26.14
N LYS A 103 -13.71 -7.61 -26.25
CA LYS A 103 -15.01 -8.26 -26.11
C LYS A 103 -15.12 -9.48 -27.03
N GLY A 104 -15.53 -10.64 -26.45
CA GLY A 104 -15.67 -11.90 -27.14
C GLY A 104 -14.35 -12.63 -27.43
N LYS A 105 -13.20 -12.07 -27.06
CA LYS A 105 -11.90 -12.70 -27.20
C LYS A 105 -11.23 -12.98 -25.84
N TYR A 106 -11.08 -11.92 -25.01
CA TYR A 106 -10.47 -12.00 -23.67
C TYR A 106 -11.28 -11.20 -22.67
N LYS A 107 -11.24 -11.63 -21.40
CA LYS A 107 -11.87 -10.93 -20.29
C LYS A 107 -11.04 -11.08 -19.02
N VAL A 108 -10.81 -10.00 -18.28
CA VAL A 108 -10.20 -9.99 -16.94
C VAL A 108 -11.29 -9.84 -15.89
N GLU A 109 -11.27 -10.70 -14.88
CA GLU A 109 -12.15 -10.64 -13.72
C GLU A 109 -11.33 -10.50 -12.43
N PHE A 110 -11.72 -9.58 -11.54
CA PHE A 110 -11.05 -9.42 -10.26
C PHE A 110 -11.38 -10.54 -9.27
N VAL A 111 -10.34 -11.01 -8.56
CA VAL A 111 -10.45 -11.74 -7.29
C VAL A 111 -10.04 -10.78 -6.20
N ALA A 112 -11.04 -10.07 -5.65
CA ALA A 112 -10.85 -8.93 -4.76
C ALA A 112 -10.99 -9.35 -3.28
N ALA A 113 -10.08 -8.91 -2.43
CA ALA A 113 -10.13 -9.05 -0.99
C ALA A 113 -9.39 -7.87 -0.34
N ASP A 114 -9.66 -7.56 0.93
CA ASP A 114 -8.80 -6.62 1.67
C ASP A 114 -7.39 -7.19 1.83
N THR A 115 -6.43 -6.31 2.14
CA THR A 115 -5.00 -6.63 2.11
C THR A 115 -4.63 -7.87 2.92
N GLU A 116 -5.15 -8.00 4.16
CA GLU A 116 -4.85 -9.15 5.01
C GLU A 116 -5.47 -10.45 4.48
N ALA A 117 -6.73 -10.39 4.09
CA ALA A 117 -7.41 -11.54 3.49
C ALA A 117 -6.80 -11.91 2.13
N HIS A 118 -6.36 -10.93 1.34
CA HIS A 118 -5.70 -11.15 0.05
C HIS A 118 -4.42 -11.95 0.23
N SER A 119 -3.47 -11.48 1.06
CA SER A 119 -2.21 -12.18 1.34
C SER A 119 -2.47 -13.63 1.78
N LYS A 120 -3.35 -13.83 2.76
CA LYS A 120 -3.70 -15.16 3.24
C LYS A 120 -4.32 -16.06 2.15
N ASN A 121 -5.23 -15.52 1.35
CA ASN A 121 -5.91 -16.27 0.31
C ASN A 121 -4.93 -16.65 -0.82
N MET A 122 -4.04 -15.74 -1.23
CA MET A 122 -3.04 -16.03 -2.26
C MET A 122 -2.03 -17.08 -1.79
N LYS A 123 -1.61 -17.05 -0.53
CA LYS A 123 -0.74 -18.07 0.05
C LYS A 123 -1.39 -19.48 0.03
N LEU A 124 -2.66 -19.58 0.37
CA LEU A 124 -3.40 -20.84 0.27
C LEU A 124 -3.58 -21.29 -1.18
N ALA A 125 -3.94 -20.36 -2.08
CA ALA A 125 -4.12 -20.65 -3.49
C ALA A 125 -2.82 -21.09 -4.19
N ALA A 126 -1.68 -20.56 -3.78
CA ALA A 126 -0.37 -21.00 -4.27
C ALA A 126 -0.09 -22.47 -3.88
N GLN A 127 -0.40 -22.83 -2.63
CA GLN A 127 -0.17 -24.17 -2.10
C GLN A 127 -1.07 -25.24 -2.74
N ASP A 128 -2.29 -24.90 -3.11
CA ASP A 128 -3.25 -25.82 -3.74
C ASP A 128 -3.28 -25.75 -5.28
N GLY A 129 -2.45 -24.87 -5.88
CA GLY A 129 -2.33 -24.72 -7.32
C GLY A 129 -3.48 -23.95 -7.98
N SER A 130 -4.23 -23.16 -7.20
CA SER A 130 -5.39 -22.37 -7.67
C SER A 130 -5.13 -20.86 -7.71
N LEU A 131 -3.85 -20.43 -7.76
CA LEU A 131 -3.53 -19.02 -7.93
C LEU A 131 -4.28 -18.42 -9.12
N PRO A 132 -4.85 -17.21 -9.02
CA PRO A 132 -5.28 -16.44 -10.17
C PRO A 132 -4.15 -16.33 -11.20
N GLU A 133 -4.49 -16.20 -12.48
CA GLU A 133 -3.53 -16.07 -13.56
C GLU A 133 -2.60 -14.87 -13.34
N ILE A 134 -3.12 -13.78 -12.82
CA ILE A 134 -2.39 -12.56 -12.46
C ILE A 134 -2.66 -12.23 -11.00
N VAL A 135 -1.65 -11.83 -10.26
CA VAL A 135 -1.77 -11.46 -8.83
C VAL A 135 -0.93 -10.22 -8.52
N HIS A 136 -1.51 -9.27 -7.81
CA HIS A 136 -0.76 -8.25 -7.10
C HIS A 136 -0.26 -8.87 -5.78
N LEU A 137 1.04 -9.00 -5.60
CA LEU A 137 1.66 -9.51 -4.37
C LEU A 137 2.36 -8.38 -3.62
N ASP A 138 2.49 -8.53 -2.31
CA ASP A 138 3.39 -7.70 -1.53
C ASP A 138 4.85 -7.97 -1.95
N SER A 139 5.68 -6.92 -2.03
CA SER A 139 7.08 -7.03 -2.45
C SER A 139 7.90 -7.94 -1.54
N ALA A 140 7.60 -7.95 -0.24
CA ALA A 140 8.28 -8.80 0.72
C ALA A 140 7.86 -10.28 0.62
N GLU A 141 6.66 -10.57 0.10
CA GLU A 141 6.16 -11.94 -0.07
C GLU A 141 6.56 -12.56 -1.43
N ALA A 142 6.65 -11.76 -2.49
CA ALA A 142 6.87 -12.24 -3.85
C ALA A 142 8.11 -13.14 -4.03
N PRO A 143 9.27 -12.88 -3.39
CA PRO A 143 10.42 -13.77 -3.46
C PRO A 143 10.14 -15.19 -2.96
N GLU A 144 9.36 -15.37 -1.88
CA GLU A 144 8.99 -16.71 -1.39
C GLU A 144 8.16 -17.50 -2.41
N TYR A 145 7.27 -16.82 -3.15
CA TYR A 145 6.48 -17.44 -4.22
C TYR A 145 7.35 -17.84 -5.41
N ASN A 146 8.36 -17.01 -5.75
CA ASN A 146 9.31 -17.30 -6.81
C ASN A 146 10.16 -18.52 -6.45
N GLU A 147 10.75 -18.56 -5.27
CA GLU A 147 11.56 -19.69 -4.78
C GLU A 147 10.78 -21.00 -4.74
N ALA A 148 9.49 -20.93 -4.40
CA ALA A 148 8.59 -22.08 -4.40
C ALA A 148 8.15 -22.53 -5.81
N GLY A 149 8.49 -21.77 -6.87
CA GLY A 149 8.15 -22.09 -8.25
C GLY A 149 6.70 -21.83 -8.62
N TYR A 150 6.02 -20.96 -7.88
CA TYR A 150 4.62 -20.59 -8.14
C TYR A 150 4.46 -19.52 -9.22
N LEU A 151 5.56 -18.83 -9.60
CA LEU A 151 5.53 -17.71 -10.54
C LEU A 151 6.10 -18.07 -11.91
N LEU A 152 5.57 -17.43 -12.94
CA LEU A 152 6.05 -17.54 -14.32
C LEU A 152 7.23 -16.57 -14.52
N ASP A 153 8.29 -17.03 -15.17
CA ASP A 153 9.37 -16.17 -15.65
C ASP A 153 8.88 -15.27 -16.80
N MET A 154 8.91 -13.96 -16.57
CA MET A 154 8.45 -12.93 -17.50
C MET A 154 9.54 -12.47 -18.47
N SER A 155 10.75 -13.03 -18.40
CA SER A 155 11.88 -12.64 -19.28
C SER A 155 11.55 -12.76 -20.77
N ASP A 156 10.79 -13.81 -21.16
CA ASP A 156 10.38 -13.98 -22.55
C ASP A 156 9.34 -12.94 -22.97
N PHE A 157 8.43 -12.55 -22.06
CA PHE A 157 7.47 -11.47 -22.34
C PHE A 157 8.19 -10.16 -22.63
N LEU A 158 9.18 -9.76 -21.83
CA LEU A 158 9.97 -8.53 -22.05
C LEU A 158 10.77 -8.60 -23.33
N LYS A 159 11.42 -9.74 -23.64
CA LYS A 159 12.17 -9.92 -24.91
C LYS A 159 11.28 -9.76 -26.14
N GLU A 160 10.04 -10.24 -26.08
CA GLU A 160 9.07 -10.15 -27.18
C GLU A 160 8.42 -8.76 -27.28
N ASN A 161 8.48 -7.93 -26.23
CA ASN A 161 7.84 -6.61 -26.14
C ASN A 161 8.84 -5.55 -25.67
N LYS A 162 9.83 -5.30 -26.53
CA LYS A 162 10.93 -4.37 -26.25
C LYS A 162 10.47 -2.92 -25.99
N ASP A 163 9.41 -2.51 -26.61
CA ASP A 163 8.77 -1.21 -26.40
C ASP A 163 8.27 -1.05 -24.94
N ILE A 164 7.77 -2.13 -24.35
CA ILE A 164 7.36 -2.16 -22.94
C ILE A 164 8.59 -2.20 -22.03
N ASP A 165 9.58 -3.04 -22.35
CA ASP A 165 10.84 -3.17 -21.63
C ASP A 165 11.55 -1.80 -21.53
N ASP A 166 11.68 -1.12 -22.69
CA ASP A 166 12.25 0.21 -22.76
C ASP A 166 11.42 1.26 -21.98
N ALA A 167 10.09 1.14 -21.98
CA ALA A 167 9.19 2.08 -21.28
C ALA A 167 9.17 1.86 -19.76
N LEU A 168 9.48 0.66 -19.25
CA LEU A 168 9.63 0.36 -17.83
C LEU A 168 10.85 1.04 -17.20
N ASP A 169 11.86 1.39 -18.02
CA ASP A 169 13.02 2.19 -17.62
C ASP A 169 13.78 1.61 -16.39
N GLY A 170 13.89 0.28 -16.32
CA GLY A 170 14.58 -0.45 -15.26
C GLY A 170 13.79 -0.63 -13.96
N MET A 171 12.52 -0.23 -13.90
CA MET A 171 11.69 -0.49 -12.72
C MET A 171 11.44 -1.98 -12.47
N GLU A 172 11.46 -2.80 -13.52
CA GLU A 172 11.31 -4.26 -13.46
C GLU A 172 12.47 -4.96 -12.75
N ASP A 173 13.66 -4.34 -12.71
CA ASP A 173 14.85 -4.88 -12.04
C ASP A 173 14.63 -5.18 -10.55
N ALA A 174 13.68 -4.50 -9.91
CA ALA A 174 13.33 -4.76 -8.52
C ALA A 174 12.71 -6.16 -8.29
N PHE A 175 12.18 -6.77 -9.34
CA PHE A 175 11.49 -8.07 -9.30
C PHE A 175 12.22 -9.15 -10.11
N ASN A 176 13.55 -9.07 -10.09
CA ASN A 176 14.46 -9.99 -10.74
C ASN A 176 15.49 -10.53 -9.73
N ASP A 177 15.57 -11.85 -9.56
CA ASP A 177 16.53 -12.50 -8.66
C ASP A 177 17.91 -12.78 -9.30
N GLY A 178 18.17 -12.24 -10.49
CA GLY A 178 19.36 -12.46 -11.30
C GLY A 178 19.27 -13.69 -12.21
N LYS A 179 18.16 -14.44 -12.17
CA LYS A 179 17.89 -15.62 -13.01
C LYS A 179 16.50 -15.57 -13.63
N VAL A 180 15.52 -15.10 -12.87
CA VAL A 180 14.10 -15.11 -13.21
C VAL A 180 13.54 -13.71 -13.01
N GLN A 181 12.85 -13.19 -14.03
CA GLN A 181 11.99 -12.02 -13.92
C GLN A 181 10.63 -12.47 -13.35
N TYR A 182 10.51 -12.53 -12.02
CA TYR A 182 9.35 -13.12 -11.35
C TYR A 182 8.13 -12.19 -11.25
N GLY A 183 8.28 -10.92 -11.57
CA GLY A 183 7.19 -9.94 -11.55
C GLY A 183 7.51 -8.71 -12.38
N LEU A 184 6.51 -7.89 -12.61
CA LEU A 184 6.64 -6.56 -13.22
C LEU A 184 6.01 -5.52 -12.29
N PRO A 185 6.47 -4.25 -12.28
CA PRO A 185 5.91 -3.25 -11.36
C PRO A 185 4.42 -3.04 -11.63
N TYR A 186 3.60 -3.06 -10.57
CA TYR A 186 2.18 -2.78 -10.67
C TYR A 186 1.92 -1.36 -11.18
N GLN A 187 2.70 -0.40 -10.67
CA GLN A 187 2.70 1.01 -11.08
C GLN A 187 3.99 1.66 -10.60
N GLY A 188 4.27 2.89 -11.00
CA GLY A 188 5.26 3.72 -10.34
C GLY A 188 4.78 4.06 -8.94
N ASN A 189 5.69 4.31 -8.01
CA ASN A 189 5.40 4.66 -6.64
C ASN A 189 6.26 5.84 -6.22
N VAL A 190 5.63 6.97 -5.92
CA VAL A 190 6.28 8.18 -5.42
C VAL A 190 5.72 8.47 -4.03
N GLN A 191 6.61 8.59 -3.05
CA GLN A 191 6.29 8.79 -1.64
C GLN A 191 7.08 9.98 -1.10
N GLY A 192 6.54 10.66 -0.08
CA GLY A 192 7.19 11.78 0.59
C GLY A 192 6.21 12.58 1.44
N PHE A 193 6.53 13.84 1.71
CA PHE A 193 5.67 14.72 2.47
C PHE A 193 4.87 15.63 1.55
N PHE A 194 3.55 15.57 1.63
CA PHE A 194 2.70 16.65 1.16
C PHE A 194 2.56 17.72 2.23
N TYR A 195 2.46 18.99 1.83
CA TYR A 195 2.22 20.10 2.75
C TYR A 195 1.19 21.08 2.22
N ASN A 196 0.45 21.72 3.13
CA ASN A 196 -0.55 22.73 2.83
C ASN A 196 0.10 24.12 2.96
N LYS A 197 0.29 24.81 1.84
CA LYS A 197 0.92 26.15 1.76
C LYS A 197 0.21 27.19 2.61
N ASP A 198 -1.14 27.18 2.65
CA ASP A 198 -1.92 28.15 3.45
C ASP A 198 -1.60 28.07 4.94
N LEU A 199 -1.29 26.87 5.45
CA LEU A 199 -0.97 26.69 6.86
C LEU A 199 0.46 27.17 7.17
N PHE A 200 1.40 27.02 6.24
CA PHE A 200 2.73 27.60 6.34
C PHE A 200 2.68 29.12 6.28
N ASP A 201 1.94 29.70 5.32
CA ASP A 201 1.74 31.14 5.19
C ASP A 201 1.09 31.74 6.44
N LYS A 202 0.06 31.09 6.97
CA LYS A 202 -0.62 31.50 8.21
C LYS A 202 0.32 31.47 9.43
N ALA A 203 1.24 30.52 9.49
CA ALA A 203 2.24 30.43 10.54
C ALA A 203 3.44 31.36 10.30
N GLY A 204 3.53 32.03 9.14
CA GLY A 204 4.63 32.92 8.77
C GLY A 204 5.97 32.20 8.58
N ILE A 205 5.92 30.95 8.09
CA ILE A 205 7.10 30.10 7.83
C ILE A 205 7.29 29.90 6.34
N ALA A 206 8.56 29.89 5.90
CA ALA A 206 8.92 29.49 4.54
C ALA A 206 8.55 28.02 4.28
N TYR A 207 8.22 27.71 3.04
CA TYR A 207 8.01 26.32 2.62
C TYR A 207 9.32 25.53 2.70
N PRO A 208 9.26 24.21 2.97
CA PRO A 208 10.43 23.37 2.90
C PRO A 208 11.01 23.36 1.47
N THR A 209 12.32 23.25 1.38
CA THR A 209 13.08 23.17 0.13
C THR A 209 13.94 21.92 0.10
N ASP A 210 14.55 21.63 -1.05
CA ASP A 210 15.47 20.52 -1.23
C ASP A 210 16.71 20.58 -0.30
N ASP A 211 17.04 21.77 0.21
CA ASP A 211 18.17 21.98 1.13
C ASP A 211 17.77 22.08 2.60
N THR A 212 16.49 21.96 2.93
CA THR A 212 16.01 22.01 4.31
C THR A 212 16.65 20.91 5.15
N THR A 213 17.37 21.31 6.18
CA THR A 213 18.02 20.40 7.12
C THR A 213 17.04 19.86 8.17
N TYR A 214 17.44 18.80 8.89
CA TYR A 214 16.62 18.25 9.96
C TYR A 214 16.38 19.26 11.10
N ASP A 215 17.39 20.08 11.44
CA ASP A 215 17.24 21.10 12.49
C ASP A 215 16.28 22.21 12.05
N GLU A 216 16.35 22.67 10.80
CA GLU A 216 15.37 23.60 10.23
C GLU A 216 13.97 23.01 10.20
N PHE A 217 13.84 21.71 9.94
CA PHE A 217 12.56 21.01 9.99
C PHE A 217 11.97 20.98 11.41
N LEU A 218 12.80 20.75 12.43
CA LEU A 218 12.36 20.86 13.84
C LEU A 218 11.89 22.28 14.19
N ASP A 219 12.56 23.32 13.68
CA ASP A 219 12.13 24.72 13.84
C ASP A 219 10.77 24.99 13.15
N MET A 220 10.55 24.42 11.96
CA MET A 220 9.24 24.51 11.28
C MET A 220 8.14 23.85 12.11
N ILE A 221 8.41 22.64 12.64
CA ILE A 221 7.50 21.90 13.53
C ILE A 221 7.11 22.73 14.75
N ALA A 222 8.09 23.35 15.42
CA ALA A 222 7.85 24.18 16.58
C ALA A 222 6.93 25.37 16.25
N LYS A 223 7.21 26.08 15.15
CA LYS A 223 6.41 27.25 14.71
C LYS A 223 4.99 26.84 14.28
N LEU A 224 4.81 25.71 13.57
CA LEU A 224 3.48 25.20 13.22
C LEU A 224 2.68 24.88 14.48
N LYS A 225 3.29 24.21 15.45
CA LYS A 225 2.68 23.88 16.74
C LYS A 225 2.29 25.14 17.52
N ASP A 226 3.15 26.15 17.57
CA ASP A 226 2.87 27.44 18.20
C ASP A 226 1.71 28.18 17.53
N SER A 227 1.50 27.98 16.22
CA SER A 227 0.35 28.51 15.49
C SER A 227 -0.98 27.77 15.75
N GLY A 228 -0.93 26.67 16.55
CA GLY A 228 -2.08 25.83 16.88
C GLY A 228 -2.45 24.81 15.81
N VAL A 229 -1.51 24.50 14.88
CA VAL A 229 -1.71 23.51 13.81
C VAL A 229 -0.92 22.26 14.17
N THR A 230 -1.49 21.08 13.98
CA THR A 230 -0.73 19.82 14.04
C THR A 230 0.32 19.83 12.92
N PRO A 231 1.64 19.70 13.23
CA PRO A 231 2.65 19.78 12.18
C PRO A 231 2.56 18.67 11.14
N ILE A 232 2.47 17.40 11.57
CA ILE A 232 2.40 16.22 10.69
C ILE A 232 1.21 15.36 11.12
N ALA A 233 0.27 15.13 10.21
CA ALA A 233 -0.77 14.13 10.44
C ALA A 233 -0.16 12.72 10.30
N ILE A 234 -0.41 11.86 11.26
CA ILE A 234 -0.06 10.45 11.22
C ILE A 234 -1.02 9.65 12.10
N GLY A 235 -1.32 8.42 11.67
CA GLY A 235 -2.12 7.47 12.44
C GLY A 235 -1.37 6.15 12.53
N SER A 236 -1.17 5.63 13.74
CA SER A 236 -0.36 4.45 13.99
C SER A 236 -1.13 3.27 14.61
N LYS A 237 -2.46 3.35 14.59
CA LYS A 237 -3.31 2.26 15.09
C LYS A 237 -3.10 0.97 14.28
N ASN A 238 -2.92 1.08 12.97
CA ASN A 238 -2.54 -0.01 12.08
C ASN A 238 -1.15 0.29 11.51
N SER A 239 -0.12 -0.29 12.09
CA SER A 239 1.29 0.05 11.79
C SER A 239 1.71 -0.23 10.33
N GLY A 240 1.03 -1.09 9.58
CA GLY A 240 1.30 -1.36 8.17
C GLY A 240 0.97 -0.22 7.19
N TYR A 241 0.40 0.89 7.66
CA TYR A 241 0.03 2.04 6.87
C TYR A 241 0.52 3.31 7.54
N SER A 242 1.25 4.17 6.94
CA SER A 242 1.67 5.47 7.49
C SER A 242 3.15 5.58 7.86
N MET A 243 4.01 4.77 7.26
CA MET A 243 5.45 4.85 7.52
C MET A 243 6.26 5.27 6.29
N TRP A 244 5.60 5.52 5.17
CA TRP A 244 6.26 5.68 3.87
C TRP A 244 7.24 6.85 3.82
N GLU A 245 6.97 7.96 4.51
CA GLU A 245 7.87 9.11 4.65
C GLU A 245 9.18 8.77 5.36
N PHE A 246 9.23 7.68 6.13
CA PHE A 246 10.47 7.25 6.80
C PHE A 246 11.38 6.40 5.91
N ASN A 247 10.92 5.96 4.74
CA ASN A 247 11.77 5.31 3.74
C ASN A 247 12.92 6.24 3.29
N GLU A 248 12.67 7.55 3.16
CA GLU A 248 13.69 8.55 2.87
C GLU A 248 14.70 8.64 4.01
N PHE A 249 14.25 8.57 5.28
CA PHE A 249 15.14 8.59 6.43
C PHE A 249 16.11 7.41 6.41
N PHE A 250 15.58 6.19 6.26
CA PHE A 250 16.41 4.99 6.15
C PHE A 250 17.38 5.07 4.97
N SER A 251 16.93 5.53 3.81
CA SER A 251 17.76 5.65 2.62
C SER A 251 18.89 6.67 2.82
N ARG A 252 18.63 7.82 3.47
CA ARG A 252 19.60 8.85 3.79
C ARG A 252 20.57 8.48 4.93
N TYR A 253 20.28 7.41 5.66
CA TYR A 253 21.20 6.74 6.59
C TYR A 253 21.81 5.46 6.00
N GLY A 254 21.90 5.39 4.66
CA GLY A 254 22.70 4.40 3.93
C GLY A 254 22.04 3.05 3.74
N TRP A 255 20.72 2.95 3.76
CA TRP A 255 20.05 1.66 3.53
C TRP A 255 20.46 1.04 2.20
N GLY A 256 20.39 1.77 1.09
CA GLY A 256 20.75 1.27 -0.24
C GLY A 256 22.22 0.91 -0.37
N ASP A 257 23.12 1.72 0.23
CA ASP A 257 24.57 1.48 0.20
C ASP A 257 24.97 0.22 1.00
N ASN A 258 24.19 -0.12 2.02
CA ASN A 258 24.41 -1.26 2.92
C ASN A 258 23.32 -2.33 2.80
N GLU A 259 22.56 -2.38 1.72
CA GLU A 259 21.40 -3.28 1.53
C GLU A 259 21.72 -4.72 1.93
N LYS A 260 22.88 -5.25 1.54
CA LYS A 260 23.31 -6.62 1.90
C LYS A 260 23.46 -6.86 3.41
N SER A 261 23.60 -5.80 4.20
CA SER A 261 23.65 -5.87 5.66
C SER A 261 22.27 -5.89 6.30
N TYR A 262 21.24 -5.51 5.54
CA TYR A 262 19.84 -5.39 5.98
C TYR A 262 18.92 -6.43 5.35
N THR A 263 19.41 -7.18 4.38
CA THR A 263 18.64 -8.21 3.65
C THR A 263 19.27 -9.59 3.79
N GLY A 264 18.46 -10.65 3.67
CA GLY A 264 18.89 -12.04 3.76
C GLY A 264 19.13 -12.57 5.18
N ASP A 265 19.65 -13.81 5.27
CA ASP A 265 19.75 -14.63 6.50
C ASP A 265 20.63 -14.05 7.63
N LYS A 266 21.39 -13.01 7.37
CA LYS A 266 22.31 -12.37 8.33
C LYS A 266 22.01 -10.89 8.53
N ALA A 267 20.81 -10.48 8.19
CA ALA A 267 20.39 -9.10 8.34
C ALA A 267 20.55 -8.63 9.79
N LYS A 268 21.11 -7.43 9.96
CA LYS A 268 21.34 -6.83 11.26
C LYS A 268 21.12 -5.33 11.22
N TYR A 269 20.25 -4.86 12.08
CA TYR A 269 19.78 -3.47 12.14
C TYR A 269 20.41 -2.69 13.31
N SER A 270 20.90 -3.36 14.37
CA SER A 270 21.56 -2.73 15.51
C SER A 270 22.97 -2.25 15.13
N ASN A 271 23.03 -1.11 14.44
CA ASN A 271 24.27 -0.38 14.10
C ASN A 271 24.09 1.12 14.36
N ASP A 272 25.16 1.88 14.23
CA ASP A 272 25.18 3.30 14.57
C ASP A 272 24.34 4.14 13.60
N ASP A 273 24.34 3.84 12.30
CA ASP A 273 23.58 4.57 11.28
C ASP A 273 22.07 4.42 11.50
N MET A 274 21.60 3.17 11.68
CA MET A 274 20.18 2.91 11.97
C MET A 274 19.79 3.48 13.34
N ASN A 275 20.66 3.44 14.34
CA ASN A 275 20.37 4.09 15.62
C ASN A 275 20.22 5.61 15.45
N ALA A 276 21.11 6.27 14.67
CA ALA A 276 20.99 7.70 14.38
C ALA A 276 19.66 8.00 13.62
N CYS A 277 19.29 7.19 12.64
CA CYS A 277 18.00 7.30 11.95
C CYS A 277 16.82 7.26 12.93
N PHE A 278 16.76 6.27 13.81
CA PHE A 278 15.69 6.15 14.80
C PHE A 278 15.70 7.26 15.85
N GLU A 279 16.88 7.82 16.19
CA GLU A 279 16.95 9.02 17.06
C GLU A 279 16.32 10.25 16.36
N LYS A 280 16.43 10.38 15.02
CA LYS A 280 15.71 11.44 14.28
C LYS A 280 14.18 11.24 14.33
N ILE A 281 13.71 10.01 14.15
CA ILE A 281 12.27 9.68 14.27
C ILE A 281 11.78 10.02 15.68
N LYS A 282 12.56 9.65 16.72
CA LYS A 282 12.27 10.01 18.11
C LYS A 282 12.26 11.52 18.31
N GLY A 283 13.21 12.25 17.73
CA GLY A 283 13.30 13.71 17.82
C GLY A 283 12.07 14.42 17.28
N LEU A 284 11.44 13.94 16.19
CA LEU A 284 10.17 14.45 15.69
C LEU A 284 9.06 14.27 16.73
N ALA A 285 8.98 13.10 17.36
CA ALA A 285 7.99 12.83 18.39
C ALA A 285 8.20 13.70 19.64
N ASP A 286 9.46 13.84 20.10
CA ASP A 286 9.84 14.69 21.24
C ASP A 286 9.53 16.18 20.98
N ALA A 287 9.65 16.65 19.72
CA ALA A 287 9.26 17.99 19.30
C ALA A 287 7.73 18.19 19.26
N GLY A 288 6.96 17.11 19.35
CA GLY A 288 5.50 17.11 19.24
C GLY A 288 5.01 17.34 17.81
N ALA A 289 5.70 16.73 16.84
CA ALA A 289 5.35 16.80 15.43
C ALA A 289 3.99 16.15 15.12
N PHE A 290 3.57 15.17 15.91
CA PHE A 290 2.44 14.28 15.62
C PHE A 290 1.23 14.56 16.52
N PRO A 291 0.01 14.11 16.13
CA PRO A 291 -1.18 14.19 16.97
C PRO A 291 -0.98 13.40 18.28
N GLU A 292 -1.44 13.94 19.41
CA GLU A 292 -1.37 13.25 20.73
C GLU A 292 -2.10 11.90 20.72
N ASN A 293 -3.12 11.77 19.89
CA ASN A 293 -3.92 10.55 19.77
C ASN A 293 -3.50 9.63 18.61
N MET A 294 -2.31 9.81 18.03
CA MET A 294 -1.84 9.04 16.86
C MET A 294 -1.96 7.52 17.04
N ALA A 295 -1.79 7.01 18.26
CA ALA A 295 -1.89 5.56 18.56
C ALA A 295 -3.32 5.00 18.45
N THR A 296 -4.34 5.84 18.34
CA THR A 296 -5.75 5.45 18.31
C THR A 296 -6.45 5.75 16.99
N ILE A 297 -5.82 6.53 16.11
CA ILE A 297 -6.34 6.85 14.79
C ILE A 297 -5.62 6.06 13.70
N GLU A 298 -6.34 5.80 12.63
CA GLU A 298 -5.83 5.08 11.45
C GLU A 298 -5.31 6.07 10.40
N TYR A 299 -4.65 5.54 9.38
CA TYR A 299 -4.15 6.31 8.24
C TYR A 299 -5.22 7.22 7.61
N PHE A 300 -6.42 6.69 7.35
CA PHE A 300 -7.50 7.47 6.74
C PHE A 300 -8.02 8.60 7.63
N ASP A 301 -7.99 8.41 8.97
CA ASP A 301 -8.32 9.47 9.91
C ASP A 301 -7.26 10.57 9.89
N ALA A 302 -5.96 10.21 9.83
CA ALA A 302 -4.86 11.16 9.71
C ALA A 302 -4.91 11.92 8.37
N LYS A 303 -5.19 11.24 7.26
CA LYS A 303 -5.41 11.87 5.96
C LYS A 303 -6.54 12.90 6.01
N GLN A 304 -7.62 12.59 6.72
CA GLN A 304 -8.73 13.52 6.88
C GLN A 304 -8.32 14.78 7.66
N LEU A 305 -7.44 14.68 8.69
CA LEU A 305 -6.90 15.86 9.38
C LEU A 305 -6.14 16.78 8.42
N PHE A 306 -5.36 16.21 7.51
CA PHE A 306 -4.64 16.98 6.48
C PHE A 306 -5.60 17.62 5.47
N ASN A 307 -6.56 16.86 4.92
CA ASN A 307 -7.57 17.35 3.98
C ASN A 307 -8.43 18.50 4.54
N GLU A 308 -8.68 18.51 5.86
CA GLU A 308 -9.45 19.55 6.55
C GLU A 308 -8.60 20.76 6.98
N GLY A 309 -7.31 20.79 6.67
CA GLY A 309 -6.40 21.85 7.08
C GLY A 309 -6.16 21.90 8.59
N LYS A 310 -6.30 20.77 9.29
CA LYS A 310 -5.99 20.62 10.73
C LYS A 310 -4.55 20.20 10.97
N ALA A 311 -3.89 19.65 9.96
CA ALA A 311 -2.47 19.32 9.96
C ALA A 311 -1.78 19.97 8.76
N ALA A 312 -0.54 20.41 8.94
CA ALA A 312 0.21 21.15 7.94
C ALA A 312 0.88 20.23 6.92
N MET A 313 1.26 19.03 7.33
CA MET A 313 1.94 18.03 6.49
C MET A 313 1.32 16.64 6.67
N PHE A 314 1.52 15.79 5.66
CA PHE A 314 1.12 14.38 5.68
C PHE A 314 2.09 13.55 4.83
N GLY A 315 2.69 12.53 5.44
CA GLY A 315 3.55 11.57 4.76
C GLY A 315 2.71 10.51 4.06
N THR A 316 2.78 10.46 2.73
CA THR A 316 2.03 9.51 1.91
C THR A 316 2.60 9.45 0.49
N GLY A 317 1.88 8.80 -0.41
CA GLY A 317 2.25 8.69 -1.82
C GLY A 317 1.19 9.20 -2.79
N GLN A 318 1.47 8.95 -4.06
CA GLN A 318 0.66 9.40 -5.19
C GLN A 318 -0.82 9.00 -5.16
N TRP A 319 -1.17 7.92 -4.48
CA TRP A 319 -2.54 7.38 -4.38
C TRP A 319 -3.53 8.34 -3.72
N ASP A 320 -3.04 9.38 -3.05
CA ASP A 320 -3.87 10.41 -2.43
C ASP A 320 -3.95 11.71 -3.24
N CYS A 321 -3.19 11.84 -4.35
CA CYS A 321 -3.12 13.07 -5.16
C CYS A 321 -4.48 13.54 -5.63
N ALA A 322 -5.33 12.67 -6.17
CA ALA A 322 -6.65 13.03 -6.65
C ALA A 322 -7.57 13.59 -5.55
N GLU A 323 -7.40 13.13 -4.31
CA GLU A 323 -8.14 13.64 -3.16
C GLU A 323 -7.59 14.98 -2.69
N PHE A 324 -6.26 15.16 -2.72
CA PHE A 324 -5.61 16.43 -2.38
C PHE A 324 -5.93 17.53 -3.39
N ASP A 325 -5.94 17.23 -4.68
CA ASP A 325 -6.35 18.18 -5.73
C ASP A 325 -7.74 18.72 -5.48
N LYS A 326 -8.67 17.85 -5.04
CA LYS A 326 -10.04 18.22 -4.72
C LYS A 326 -10.18 19.06 -3.47
N ASN A 327 -9.41 18.76 -2.41
CA ASN A 327 -9.62 19.35 -1.07
C ASN A 327 -8.70 20.53 -0.80
N ILE A 328 -7.49 20.55 -1.37
CA ILE A 328 -6.44 21.56 -1.13
C ILE A 328 -6.12 22.32 -2.42
N GLY A 329 -6.18 21.66 -3.59
CA GLY A 329 -5.99 22.30 -4.89
C GLY A 329 -4.57 22.86 -5.07
N GLU A 330 -4.46 24.07 -5.65
CA GLU A 330 -3.19 24.75 -5.95
C GLU A 330 -2.32 25.08 -4.72
N HIS A 331 -2.89 24.99 -3.53
CA HIS A 331 -2.18 25.24 -2.27
C HIS A 331 -1.42 24.01 -1.76
N ILE A 332 -1.47 22.89 -2.48
CA ILE A 332 -0.67 21.70 -2.15
C ILE A 332 0.80 21.89 -2.56
N GLY A 333 1.73 21.44 -1.75
CA GLY A 333 3.13 21.28 -2.08
C GLY A 333 3.60 19.86 -1.79
N PHE A 334 4.75 19.48 -2.34
CA PHE A 334 5.40 18.19 -2.10
C PHE A 334 6.88 18.37 -1.77
N TRP A 335 7.42 17.53 -0.92
CA TRP A 335 8.80 17.60 -0.44
C TRP A 335 9.32 16.22 -0.03
N TRP A 336 10.60 15.95 -0.28
CA TRP A 336 11.24 14.66 0.00
C TRP A 336 11.64 14.44 1.46
N GLY A 337 11.39 15.39 2.37
CA GLY A 337 11.85 15.31 3.74
C GLY A 337 13.25 15.92 3.96
N PRO A 338 13.70 16.03 5.23
CA PRO A 338 14.89 16.77 5.62
C PRO A 338 16.19 16.09 5.24
N LYS A 339 17.23 16.89 4.97
CA LYS A 339 18.62 16.41 4.92
C LYS A 339 19.18 16.25 6.32
N PHE A 340 19.99 15.21 6.51
CA PHE A 340 20.65 14.89 7.79
C PHE A 340 22.14 15.22 7.70
N GLU A 341 22.57 16.28 8.36
CA GLU A 341 23.97 16.77 8.32
C GLU A 341 24.95 15.83 9.03
N ASP A 342 24.46 14.97 9.93
CA ASP A 342 25.24 13.95 10.65
C ASP A 342 25.36 12.62 9.88
N SER A 343 24.71 12.49 8.72
CA SER A 343 24.87 11.33 7.84
C SER A 343 25.94 11.58 6.77
N SER A 344 26.78 10.57 6.52
CA SER A 344 27.80 10.60 5.46
C SER A 344 27.28 10.08 4.10
N TYR A 345 26.04 9.61 4.03
CA TYR A 345 25.45 9.02 2.84
C TYR A 345 24.77 10.09 1.95
N GLU A 346 24.34 9.66 0.77
CA GLU A 346 23.62 10.52 -0.17
C GLU A 346 22.35 11.09 0.47
N GLN A 347 22.17 12.39 0.38
CA GLN A 347 21.00 13.09 0.93
C GLN A 347 19.95 13.44 -0.11
N ASN A 348 20.32 13.50 -1.40
CA ASN A 348 19.40 13.79 -2.50
C ASN A 348 18.72 12.49 -2.96
N ILE A 349 17.92 11.89 -2.09
CA ILE A 349 17.15 10.68 -2.37
C ILE A 349 15.69 11.04 -2.61
N ALA A 350 15.17 10.66 -3.79
CA ALA A 350 13.76 10.71 -4.12
C ALA A 350 13.17 9.31 -4.07
N MET A 351 12.16 9.09 -3.25
CA MET A 351 11.49 7.79 -3.16
C MET A 351 10.50 7.62 -4.33
N LYS A 352 11.08 7.53 -5.54
CA LYS A 352 10.41 7.07 -6.75
C LYS A 352 10.88 5.65 -7.02
N VAL A 353 10.05 4.68 -6.69
CA VAL A 353 10.37 3.25 -6.76
C VAL A 353 9.26 2.49 -7.49
N PRO A 354 9.47 1.27 -7.95
CA PRO A 354 8.35 0.44 -8.40
C PRO A 354 7.41 0.14 -7.23
N ALA A 355 6.11 0.17 -7.50
CA ALA A 355 5.14 -0.38 -6.54
C ALA A 355 5.26 -1.91 -6.49
N ALA A 356 4.62 -2.52 -5.50
CA ALA A 356 4.59 -3.97 -5.32
C ALA A 356 4.26 -4.71 -6.64
N PRO A 357 4.81 -5.93 -6.87
CA PRO A 357 4.78 -6.54 -8.18
C PRO A 357 3.40 -7.06 -8.58
N MET A 358 3.12 -6.96 -9.86
CA MET A 358 2.16 -7.79 -10.55
C MET A 358 2.88 -9.04 -11.06
N VAL A 359 2.47 -10.21 -10.59
CA VAL A 359 3.07 -11.50 -10.92
C VAL A 359 2.10 -12.36 -11.73
N VAL A 360 2.64 -13.31 -12.47
CA VAL A 360 1.86 -14.29 -13.24
C VAL A 360 2.06 -15.68 -12.64
N SER A 361 0.96 -16.41 -12.45
CA SER A 361 1.01 -17.81 -11.96
C SER A 361 1.76 -18.72 -12.91
N SER A 362 2.62 -19.60 -12.38
CA SER A 362 3.32 -20.60 -13.19
C SER A 362 2.38 -21.58 -13.90
N ALA A 363 1.15 -21.75 -13.42
CA ALA A 363 0.13 -22.58 -14.09
C ALA A 363 -0.26 -22.06 -15.50
N VAL A 364 -0.02 -20.78 -15.78
CA VAL A 364 -0.24 -20.17 -17.11
C VAL A 364 0.67 -20.77 -18.18
N LYS A 365 1.86 -21.26 -17.78
CA LYS A 365 2.85 -21.82 -18.71
C LYS A 365 2.30 -22.98 -19.56
N ASP A 366 1.49 -23.83 -18.96
CA ASP A 366 0.98 -25.05 -19.58
C ASP A 366 -0.43 -24.87 -20.18
N ASN A 367 -0.92 -23.61 -20.26
CA ASN A 367 -2.22 -23.26 -20.80
C ASN A 367 -2.10 -22.15 -21.85
N ASP A 368 -1.95 -22.51 -23.12
CA ASP A 368 -1.72 -21.59 -24.23
C ASP A 368 -2.78 -20.49 -24.33
N LYS A 369 -4.06 -20.82 -24.12
CA LYS A 369 -5.16 -19.83 -24.16
C LYS A 369 -5.07 -18.82 -23.01
N ALA A 370 -4.77 -19.30 -21.80
CA ALA A 370 -4.57 -18.43 -20.65
C ALA A 370 -3.33 -17.54 -20.84
N LYS A 371 -2.22 -18.12 -21.34
CA LYS A 371 -0.98 -17.37 -21.62
C LYS A 371 -1.22 -16.28 -22.66
N GLU A 372 -1.93 -16.58 -23.75
CA GLU A 372 -2.27 -15.59 -24.78
C GLU A 372 -3.13 -14.44 -24.22
N ALA A 373 -4.12 -14.76 -23.37
CA ALA A 373 -4.97 -13.74 -22.73
C ALA A 373 -4.20 -12.90 -21.70
N VAL A 374 -3.35 -13.52 -20.88
CA VAL A 374 -2.48 -12.82 -19.92
C VAL A 374 -1.52 -11.88 -20.65
N TYR A 375 -0.83 -12.33 -21.68
CA TYR A 375 0.11 -11.51 -22.44
C TYR A 375 -0.61 -10.37 -23.17
N ALA A 376 -1.82 -10.59 -23.69
CA ALA A 376 -2.64 -9.54 -24.27
C ALA A 376 -3.03 -8.48 -23.23
N PHE A 377 -3.39 -8.91 -22.01
CA PHE A 377 -3.69 -7.97 -20.93
C PHE A 377 -2.45 -7.20 -20.46
N LEU A 378 -1.30 -7.85 -20.28
CA LEU A 378 -0.06 -7.18 -19.89
C LEU A 378 0.39 -6.14 -20.94
N LYS A 379 0.27 -6.45 -22.24
CA LYS A 379 0.53 -5.46 -23.31
C LYS A 379 -0.38 -4.24 -23.21
N TYR A 380 -1.65 -4.44 -22.88
CA TYR A 380 -2.56 -3.32 -22.67
C TYR A 380 -2.24 -2.55 -21.39
N TYR A 381 -1.96 -3.27 -20.29
CA TYR A 381 -1.69 -2.68 -18.97
C TYR A 381 -0.42 -1.83 -18.95
N TYR A 382 0.62 -2.25 -19.66
CA TYR A 382 1.88 -1.51 -19.79
C TYR A 382 1.94 -0.62 -21.05
N GLY A 383 0.87 -0.54 -21.83
CA GLY A 383 0.80 0.28 -23.04
C GLY A 383 0.40 1.74 -22.77
N GLU A 384 0.51 2.58 -23.82
CA GLU A 384 0.21 4.02 -23.76
C GLU A 384 -1.20 4.35 -23.26
N GLU A 385 -2.22 3.54 -23.61
CA GLU A 385 -3.60 3.80 -23.20
C GLU A 385 -3.77 3.65 -21.69
N ALA A 386 -3.18 2.61 -21.09
CA ALA A 386 -3.18 2.43 -19.64
C ALA A 386 -2.35 3.50 -18.92
N ALA A 387 -1.25 3.97 -19.52
CA ALA A 387 -0.49 5.10 -18.99
C ALA A 387 -1.32 6.39 -18.98
N LYS A 388 -2.09 6.67 -20.01
CA LYS A 388 -3.04 7.82 -20.04
C LYS A 388 -4.10 7.70 -18.93
N ILE A 389 -4.74 6.54 -18.81
CA ILE A 389 -5.73 6.27 -17.75
C ILE A 389 -5.10 6.47 -16.35
N SER A 390 -3.83 6.09 -16.18
CA SER A 390 -3.10 6.26 -14.92
C SER A 390 -2.89 7.74 -14.60
N TYR A 391 -2.38 8.52 -15.53
CA TYR A 391 -2.22 9.96 -15.33
C TYR A 391 -3.54 10.69 -15.12
N GLU A 392 -4.61 10.34 -15.87
CA GLU A 392 -5.96 10.88 -15.64
C GLU A 392 -6.48 10.61 -14.23
N GLY A 393 -6.07 9.50 -13.62
CA GLY A 393 -6.41 9.12 -12.25
C GLY A 393 -5.39 9.60 -11.21
N SER A 394 -4.42 10.45 -11.58
CA SER A 394 -3.35 10.94 -10.71
C SER A 394 -2.46 9.84 -10.13
N ILE A 395 -2.20 8.80 -10.91
CA ILE A 395 -1.30 7.70 -10.57
C ILE A 395 -0.12 7.70 -11.58
N PHE A 396 1.11 7.59 -11.08
CA PHE A 396 2.27 7.33 -11.94
C PHE A 396 2.17 5.91 -12.51
N PRO A 397 2.11 5.74 -13.83
CA PRO A 397 2.17 4.40 -14.42
C PRO A 397 3.52 3.74 -14.17
N ALA A 398 3.60 2.44 -14.38
CA ALA A 398 4.87 1.72 -14.36
C ALA A 398 5.75 2.05 -15.58
N THR A 399 5.16 2.56 -16.65
CA THR A 399 5.80 2.84 -17.96
C THR A 399 5.79 4.32 -18.27
N ASN A 400 6.83 4.79 -18.94
CA ASN A 400 6.99 6.17 -19.39
C ASN A 400 6.83 6.25 -20.90
N TYR A 401 5.94 7.12 -21.39
CA TYR A 401 5.72 7.37 -22.81
C TYR A 401 5.78 8.87 -23.11
N ASP A 402 6.44 9.24 -24.19
CA ASP A 402 6.55 10.63 -24.62
C ASP A 402 5.17 11.26 -24.87
N GLY A 403 4.96 12.45 -24.31
CA GLY A 403 3.71 13.21 -24.48
C GLY A 403 2.53 12.75 -23.62
N ILE A 404 2.73 11.77 -22.73
CA ILE A 404 1.74 11.36 -21.72
C ILE A 404 2.20 11.92 -20.38
N ALA A 405 1.42 12.81 -19.78
CA ALA A 405 1.76 13.52 -18.55
C ALA A 405 0.52 13.97 -17.79
N ALA A 406 0.71 14.43 -16.57
CA ALA A 406 -0.32 15.07 -15.74
C ALA A 406 -0.82 16.36 -16.39
N THR A 407 -2.08 16.72 -16.17
CA THR A 407 -2.69 17.99 -16.60
C THR A 407 -2.41 19.09 -15.58
N ASP A 408 -2.56 20.36 -16.00
CA ASP A 408 -2.34 21.53 -15.13
C ASP A 408 -3.23 21.55 -13.88
N SER A 409 -4.37 20.87 -13.89
CA SER A 409 -5.29 20.77 -12.74
C SER A 409 -4.94 19.68 -11.73
N GLN A 410 -3.94 18.85 -12.00
CA GLN A 410 -3.44 17.81 -11.12
C GLN A 410 -2.29 18.36 -10.25
N TYR A 411 -2.63 19.27 -9.35
CA TYR A 411 -1.67 20.06 -8.57
C TYR A 411 -0.72 19.20 -7.73
N ALA A 412 -1.25 18.20 -7.01
CA ALA A 412 -0.46 17.31 -6.16
C ALA A 412 0.53 16.47 -6.99
N MET A 413 0.07 15.92 -8.11
CA MET A 413 0.94 15.16 -9.01
C MET A 413 2.00 16.06 -9.67
N ASN A 414 1.63 17.27 -10.09
CA ASN A 414 2.59 18.24 -10.66
C ASN A 414 3.62 18.70 -9.61
N ALA A 415 3.25 18.80 -8.33
CA ALA A 415 4.20 19.08 -7.26
C ALA A 415 5.24 17.95 -7.13
N MET A 416 4.82 16.68 -7.19
CA MET A 416 5.73 15.53 -7.22
C MET A 416 6.63 15.53 -8.46
N ILE A 417 6.08 15.75 -9.67
CA ILE A 417 6.84 15.82 -10.93
C ILE A 417 7.90 16.92 -10.85
N THR A 418 7.54 18.08 -10.31
CA THR A 418 8.47 19.20 -10.13
C THR A 418 9.62 18.81 -9.19
N ALA A 419 9.32 18.14 -8.09
CA ALA A 419 10.31 17.66 -7.13
C ALA A 419 11.25 16.61 -7.77
N LEU A 420 10.73 15.71 -8.62
CA LEU A 420 11.53 14.71 -9.35
C LEU A 420 12.50 15.35 -10.37
N GLY A 421 12.17 16.55 -10.91
CA GLY A 421 12.99 17.25 -11.90
C GLY A 421 14.33 17.78 -11.38
N ASN A 422 14.62 17.70 -10.09
CA ASN A 422 15.79 18.32 -9.45
C ASN A 422 17.06 17.43 -9.42
N GLY A 423 17.12 16.35 -10.18
CA GLY A 423 18.31 15.50 -10.31
C GLY A 423 18.57 14.61 -9.08
N TRP A 424 17.53 14.24 -8.38
CA TRP A 424 17.56 13.33 -7.26
C TRP A 424 17.91 11.90 -7.67
N LYS A 425 18.53 11.13 -6.76
CA LYS A 425 18.78 9.71 -6.95
C LYS A 425 17.57 8.91 -6.49
N THR A 426 17.18 7.93 -7.27
CA THR A 426 16.10 7.00 -6.93
C THR A 426 16.67 5.65 -6.52
N PRO A 427 16.29 5.07 -5.37
CA PRO A 427 16.66 3.71 -5.02
C PRO A 427 15.94 2.70 -5.90
N LYS A 428 16.46 1.47 -5.99
CA LYS A 428 15.80 0.39 -6.74
C LYS A 428 14.47 -0.04 -6.13
N ALA A 429 14.37 -0.02 -4.80
CA ALA A 429 13.17 -0.33 -4.04
C ALA A 429 13.16 0.47 -2.73
N ALA A 430 11.99 0.65 -2.14
CA ALA A 430 11.87 1.24 -0.82
C ALA A 430 12.45 0.29 0.26
N PRO A 431 13.08 0.80 1.33
CA PRO A 431 13.66 0.00 2.40
C PRO A 431 12.75 -1.11 2.93
N ASP A 432 11.49 -0.80 3.20
CA ASP A 432 10.50 -1.76 3.70
C ASP A 432 10.13 -2.86 2.70
N GLN A 433 10.39 -2.66 1.42
CA GLN A 433 10.13 -3.64 0.35
C GLN A 433 11.28 -4.62 0.11
N THR A 434 12.46 -4.37 0.71
CA THR A 434 13.67 -5.18 0.52
C THR A 434 13.88 -6.24 1.60
N VAL A 435 13.00 -6.31 2.59
CA VAL A 435 13.12 -7.19 3.77
C VAL A 435 12.07 -8.28 3.77
N THR A 436 12.25 -9.30 4.63
CA THR A 436 11.24 -10.35 4.80
C THR A 436 9.96 -9.82 5.46
N PRO A 437 8.80 -10.46 5.28
CA PRO A 437 7.53 -10.03 5.91
C PRO A 437 7.63 -9.88 7.44
N ALA A 438 8.39 -10.74 8.10
CA ALA A 438 8.61 -10.67 9.54
C ALA A 438 9.39 -9.41 9.96
N VAL A 439 10.43 -9.06 9.18
CA VAL A 439 11.23 -7.87 9.40
C VAL A 439 10.45 -6.61 9.03
N GLN A 440 9.70 -6.62 7.93
CA GLN A 440 8.84 -5.52 7.52
C GLN A 440 7.87 -5.14 8.65
N LYS A 441 7.18 -6.14 9.21
CA LYS A 441 6.30 -5.91 10.36
C LYS A 441 7.06 -5.36 11.56
N ALA A 442 8.23 -5.92 11.89
CA ALA A 442 9.04 -5.44 13.00
C ALA A 442 9.56 -4.00 12.78
N MET A 443 9.86 -3.61 11.54
CA MET A 443 10.22 -2.24 11.16
C MET A 443 9.06 -1.27 11.44
N TYR A 444 7.84 -1.60 11.04
CA TYR A 444 6.66 -0.77 11.30
C TYR A 444 6.41 -0.64 12.80
N ASP A 445 6.43 -1.75 13.54
CA ASP A 445 6.27 -1.75 15.00
C ASP A 445 7.39 -0.95 15.70
N ALA A 446 8.62 -0.98 15.16
CA ALA A 446 9.76 -0.22 15.67
C ALA A 446 9.57 1.29 15.49
N ILE A 447 9.20 1.74 14.29
CA ILE A 447 8.95 3.16 13.98
C ILE A 447 7.89 3.72 14.93
N PHE A 448 6.72 3.09 14.95
CA PHE A 448 5.62 3.59 15.77
C PHE A 448 5.84 3.39 17.27
N GLY A 449 6.54 2.33 17.67
CA GLY A 449 6.92 2.13 19.06
C GLY A 449 7.87 3.21 19.57
N VAL A 450 8.81 3.68 18.73
CA VAL A 450 9.71 4.80 19.07
C VAL A 450 8.93 6.11 19.12
N MET A 451 8.07 6.38 18.14
CA MET A 451 7.22 7.58 18.11
C MET A 451 6.29 7.68 19.31
N GLN A 452 5.74 6.56 19.76
CA GLN A 452 4.86 6.48 20.93
C GLN A 452 5.61 6.42 22.27
N GLY A 453 6.96 6.39 22.26
CA GLY A 453 7.79 6.23 23.45
C GLY A 453 7.73 4.84 24.10
N THR A 454 7.19 3.84 23.40
CA THR A 454 7.09 2.45 23.85
C THR A 454 8.44 1.74 23.78
N TYR A 455 9.26 2.08 22.76
CA TYR A 455 10.59 1.55 22.57
C TYR A 455 11.62 2.69 22.57
N SER A 456 12.82 2.40 23.12
CA SER A 456 13.99 3.20 22.77
C SER A 456 14.44 2.84 21.36
N PRO A 457 15.16 3.73 20.62
CA PRO A 457 15.77 3.39 19.33
C PRO A 457 16.55 2.08 19.34
N LYS A 458 17.37 1.86 20.38
CA LYS A 458 18.15 0.62 20.55
C LYS A 458 17.29 -0.63 20.73
N ASP A 459 16.18 -0.54 21.47
CA ASP A 459 15.31 -1.69 21.68
C ASP A 459 14.49 -1.98 20.43
N ALA A 460 14.05 -0.96 19.69
CA ALA A 460 13.41 -1.08 18.39
C ALA A 460 14.30 -1.86 17.40
N LEU A 461 15.59 -1.49 17.29
CA LEU A 461 16.54 -2.19 16.42
C LEU A 461 16.80 -3.64 16.85
N LYS A 462 16.88 -3.93 18.16
CA LYS A 462 16.98 -5.31 18.66
C LYS A 462 15.75 -6.16 18.30
N ASN A 463 14.56 -5.55 18.30
CA ASN A 463 13.35 -6.25 17.88
C ASN A 463 13.41 -6.60 16.38
N MET A 464 13.91 -5.69 15.53
CA MET A 464 14.16 -5.97 14.12
C MET A 464 15.22 -7.07 13.93
N ASP A 465 16.35 -7.02 14.66
CA ASP A 465 17.37 -8.09 14.65
C ASP A 465 16.77 -9.46 15.03
N SER A 466 15.86 -9.46 16.01
CA SER A 466 15.19 -10.70 16.45
C SER A 466 14.22 -11.24 15.40
N ALA A 467 13.55 -10.37 14.64
CA ALA A 467 12.68 -10.78 13.55
C ALA A 467 13.48 -11.35 12.36
N ALA A 468 14.67 -10.81 12.10
CA ALA A 468 15.56 -11.31 11.05
C ALA A 468 16.23 -12.66 11.37
N ALA A 469 16.29 -13.03 12.65
CA ALA A 469 16.92 -14.27 13.09
C ALA A 469 15.96 -15.49 13.10
N ASN A 470 14.65 -15.26 12.88
CA ASN A 470 13.60 -16.28 12.89
C ASN A 470 13.13 -16.62 11.48
#